data_670593cacd1da187fea47c2b43f5f340
#
_entry.id   670593cacd1da187fea47c2b43f5f340
#
_cell.length_a   1.000
_cell.length_b   1.000
_cell.length_c   1.000
_cell.angle_alpha   90.00
_cell.angle_beta   90.00
_cell.angle_gamma   90.00
#
_symmetry.space_group_name_H-M   'P 1'
#
loop_
_entity.id
_entity.type
_entity.pdbx_description
1 polymer ?
#
loop_
_entity_poly.entity_id
_entity_poly.type
_entity_poly.pdbx_seq_one_letter_code
_entity_poly.pdbx_strand_id
1 'polypeptide(L)'
;MTGIKTQSSRRTFFLQGGALIGAGVATTAGASALLSENTLPLQEQLRQLQEQLACAKDCEAIRQLHLAFTTLVESQAYEAAAELFDEQAHLQLSGVTVAGKPAILDLFADQYRHQKAAAIHSAFRQNALQQQDAVSLSDDRLQASAIFHSEVELSTPLSMNCTAAKMARLQGQMADRRWEAGRFDAQYVKTAGQWKIASLSYSTV
;
A
#
# COMPACT_ATOMS: atom_id res chain seq x y z
N MET A 1 28.20 36.15 -32.55
CA MET A 1 26.75 35.88 -32.57
C MET A 1 26.42 34.92 -31.40
N THR A 2 26.01 35.48 -30.31
CA THR A 2 25.82 34.83 -29.01
C THR A 2 24.35 34.42 -28.86
N GLY A 3 24.08 33.15 -28.82
CA GLY A 3 22.75 32.60 -28.56
C GLY A 3 22.53 32.38 -27.08
N ILE A 4 21.66 33.16 -26.48
CA ILE A 4 21.24 33.08 -25.08
C ILE A 4 20.20 31.97 -24.96
N LYS A 5 20.54 30.89 -24.19
CA LYS A 5 19.58 29.87 -23.74
C LYS A 5 18.81 30.40 -22.53
N THR A 6 17.52 30.63 -22.72
CA THR A 6 16.59 30.92 -21.63
C THR A 6 16.29 29.66 -20.82
N GLN A 7 16.72 29.68 -19.57
CA GLN A 7 16.29 28.69 -18.56
C GLN A 7 14.85 28.96 -18.17
N SER A 8 13.98 27.99 -18.41
CA SER A 8 12.60 27.97 -17.93
C SER A 8 12.59 27.70 -16.42
N SER A 9 12.19 28.71 -15.68
CA SER A 9 12.09 28.68 -14.21
C SER A 9 10.86 27.87 -13.75
N ARG A 10 11.10 26.83 -12.96
CA ARG A 10 10.09 25.94 -12.34
C ARG A 10 9.34 26.58 -11.14
N ARG A 11 9.14 27.89 -11.11
CA ARG A 11 8.61 28.63 -9.96
C ARG A 11 7.20 29.20 -10.12
N THR A 12 6.45 28.84 -11.15
CA THR A 12 5.11 29.41 -11.42
C THR A 12 3.94 28.50 -11.08
N PHE A 13 4.15 27.39 -10.36
CA PHE A 13 3.06 26.42 -10.05
C PHE A 13 2.41 26.62 -8.66
N PHE A 14 2.85 27.58 -7.86
CA PHE A 14 2.36 27.73 -6.46
C PHE A 14 1.51 29.00 -6.23
N LEU A 15 0.98 29.63 -7.25
CA LEU A 15 0.27 30.91 -7.10
C LEU A 15 -1.21 30.89 -7.53
N GLN A 16 -1.85 29.69 -7.53
CA GLN A 16 -3.29 29.59 -7.86
C GLN A 16 -4.07 28.75 -6.84
N GLY A 17 -3.91 29.03 -5.57
CA GLY A 17 -4.64 28.30 -4.53
C GLY A 17 -4.51 29.00 -3.19
N GLY A 18 -4.89 30.26 -3.08
CA GLY A 18 -4.89 30.91 -1.79
C GLY A 18 -5.46 32.32 -1.80
N ALA A 19 -6.49 32.48 -0.98
CA ALA A 19 -7.03 33.71 -0.48
C ALA A 19 -8.12 34.42 -1.30
N LEU A 20 -9.33 34.32 -0.80
CA LEU A 20 -10.25 35.46 -0.70
C LEU A 20 -11.14 35.28 0.55
N ILE A 21 -10.59 35.65 1.71
CA ILE A 21 -11.40 36.13 2.83
C ILE A 21 -11.01 37.60 2.98
N GLY A 22 -11.90 38.50 2.57
CA GLY A 22 -11.74 39.93 2.75
C GLY A 22 -13.05 40.63 2.44
N ALA A 23 -13.75 41.01 3.50
CA ALA A 23 -14.98 41.80 3.42
C ALA A 23 -14.72 43.18 2.80
N GLY A 24 -15.51 43.53 1.78
CA GLY A 24 -15.54 44.86 1.18
C GLY A 24 -16.87 45.07 0.47
N VAL A 25 -17.80 45.70 1.11
CA VAL A 25 -19.06 46.18 0.51
C VAL A 25 -18.73 47.30 -0.47
N ALA A 26 -18.88 47.07 -1.76
CA ALA A 26 -18.99 48.12 -2.78
C ALA A 26 -20.00 47.72 -3.83
N THR A 27 -21.12 48.40 -3.81
CA THR A 27 -22.19 48.36 -4.81
C THR A 27 -21.70 48.78 -6.18
N THR A 28 -21.65 47.86 -7.16
CA THR A 28 -21.77 48.17 -8.55
C THR A 28 -22.63 47.13 -9.23
N ALA A 29 -23.83 47.50 -9.58
CA ALA A 29 -24.72 46.76 -10.46
C ALA A 29 -24.05 46.61 -11.83
N GLY A 30 -23.60 45.40 -12.20
CA GLY A 30 -23.07 45.14 -13.53
C GLY A 30 -22.20 43.91 -13.72
N ALA A 31 -21.76 43.22 -12.63
CA ALA A 31 -20.88 42.07 -12.76
C ALA A 31 -21.52 40.71 -12.31
N SER A 32 -22.83 40.68 -12.14
CA SER A 32 -23.56 39.51 -11.66
C SER A 32 -23.86 38.42 -12.69
N ALA A 33 -23.44 38.60 -13.93
CA ALA A 33 -23.82 37.68 -15.02
C ALA A 33 -22.75 36.63 -15.40
N LEU A 34 -21.55 36.62 -14.77
CA LEU A 34 -20.49 35.69 -15.14
C LEU A 34 -20.06 34.74 -14.02
N LEU A 35 -20.71 34.73 -12.84
CA LEU A 35 -20.43 33.82 -11.73
C LEU A 35 -21.57 32.82 -11.46
N SER A 36 -22.48 32.65 -12.40
CA SER A 36 -23.70 31.85 -12.22
C SER A 36 -23.65 30.47 -12.89
N GLU A 37 -22.49 29.96 -13.27
CA GLU A 37 -22.42 28.63 -13.84
C GLU A 37 -21.60 27.71 -12.93
N ASN A 38 -22.31 26.76 -12.27
CA ASN A 38 -21.81 25.60 -11.54
C ASN A 38 -21.43 25.75 -10.04
N THR A 39 -22.05 26.61 -9.28
CA THR A 39 -22.03 26.43 -7.81
C THR A 39 -23.16 25.49 -7.40
N LEU A 40 -22.86 24.22 -7.19
CA LEU A 40 -23.76 23.30 -6.51
C LEU A 40 -24.25 23.93 -5.19
N PRO A 41 -25.50 23.68 -4.77
CA PRO A 41 -25.96 24.13 -3.45
C PRO A 41 -24.99 23.71 -2.37
N LEU A 42 -24.74 24.54 -1.37
CA LEU A 42 -23.77 24.28 -0.29
C LEU A 42 -23.97 22.90 0.36
N GLN A 43 -25.21 22.47 0.50
CA GLN A 43 -25.54 21.15 1.02
C GLN A 43 -25.01 20.01 0.14
N GLU A 44 -25.08 20.16 -1.16
CA GLU A 44 -24.56 19.16 -2.10
C GLU A 44 -23.04 19.13 -2.10
N GLN A 45 -22.37 20.28 -1.97
CA GLN A 45 -20.92 20.35 -1.78
C GLN A 45 -20.48 19.66 -0.50
N LEU A 46 -21.21 19.89 0.61
CA LEU A 46 -20.96 19.21 1.88
C LEU A 46 -21.12 17.69 1.76
N ARG A 47 -22.16 17.21 1.10
CA ARG A 47 -22.38 15.79 0.86
C ARG A 47 -21.24 15.16 0.06
N GLN A 48 -20.82 15.81 -1.03
CA GLN A 48 -19.69 15.34 -1.86
C GLN A 48 -18.39 15.29 -1.09
N LEU A 49 -18.08 16.31 -0.27
CA LEU A 49 -16.89 16.33 0.57
C LEU A 49 -16.92 15.22 1.63
N GLN A 50 -18.08 14.96 2.23
CA GLN A 50 -18.25 13.86 3.19
C GLN A 50 -18.02 12.50 2.54
N GLU A 51 -18.53 12.29 1.32
CA GLU A 51 -18.29 11.06 0.54
C GLU A 51 -16.81 10.90 0.18
N GLN A 52 -16.18 11.96 -0.31
CA GLN A 52 -14.73 11.94 -0.62
C GLN A 52 -13.89 11.62 0.62
N LEU A 53 -14.21 12.24 1.76
CA LEU A 53 -13.54 11.96 3.02
C LEU A 53 -13.74 10.51 3.47
N ALA A 54 -14.94 9.97 3.31
CA ALA A 54 -15.23 8.60 3.66
C ALA A 54 -14.46 7.61 2.75
N CYS A 55 -14.40 7.86 1.45
CA CYS A 55 -13.58 7.06 0.52
C CYS A 55 -12.09 7.14 0.87
N ALA A 56 -11.57 8.33 1.17
CA ALA A 56 -10.17 8.50 1.56
C ALA A 56 -9.84 7.74 2.85
N LYS A 57 -10.73 7.75 3.85
CA LYS A 57 -10.59 6.98 5.09
C LYS A 57 -10.59 5.47 4.83
N ASP A 58 -11.47 4.98 3.96
CA ASP A 58 -11.52 3.57 3.59
C ASP A 58 -10.23 3.14 2.87
N CYS A 59 -9.75 3.94 1.91
CA CYS A 59 -8.48 3.67 1.23
C CYS A 59 -7.30 3.62 2.19
N GLU A 60 -7.24 4.56 3.14
CA GLU A 60 -6.18 4.58 4.16
C GLU A 60 -6.27 3.38 5.09
N ALA A 61 -7.48 3.00 5.54
CA ALA A 61 -7.69 1.82 6.37
C ALA A 61 -7.21 0.53 5.68
N ILE A 62 -7.43 0.41 4.36
CA ILE A 62 -6.94 -0.73 3.57
C ILE A 62 -5.42 -0.74 3.47
N ARG A 63 -4.77 0.41 3.26
CA ARG A 63 -3.30 0.51 3.26
C ARG A 63 -2.72 0.12 4.61
N GLN A 64 -3.31 0.60 5.70
CA GLN A 64 -2.90 0.26 7.06
C GLN A 64 -3.11 -1.23 7.37
N LEU A 65 -4.19 -1.84 6.88
CA LEU A 65 -4.43 -3.26 7.01
C LEU A 65 -3.37 -4.09 6.27
N HIS A 66 -3.00 -3.69 5.06
CA HIS A 66 -1.94 -4.36 4.30
C HIS A 66 -0.57 -4.20 4.97
N LEU A 67 -0.25 -3.00 5.46
CA LEU A 67 0.97 -2.75 6.23
C LEU A 67 1.03 -3.58 7.50
N ALA A 68 -0.07 -3.67 8.23
CA ALA A 68 -0.16 -4.52 9.42
C ALA A 68 0.08 -5.99 9.07
N PHE A 69 -0.50 -6.48 7.97
CA PHE A 69 -0.28 -7.84 7.49
C PHE A 69 1.20 -8.12 7.23
N THR A 70 1.87 -7.31 6.41
CA THR A 70 3.29 -7.51 6.09
C THR A 70 4.18 -7.42 7.33
N THR A 71 3.91 -6.48 8.23
CA THR A 71 4.64 -6.33 9.51
C THR A 71 4.47 -7.55 10.42
N LEU A 72 3.25 -8.10 10.52
CA LEU A 72 2.98 -9.29 11.33
C LEU A 72 3.64 -10.55 10.75
N VAL A 73 3.63 -10.70 9.42
CA VAL A 73 4.33 -11.80 8.74
C VAL A 73 5.84 -11.69 8.93
N GLU A 74 6.41 -10.50 8.80
CA GLU A 74 7.83 -10.24 9.01
C GLU A 74 8.27 -10.54 10.46
N SER A 75 7.44 -10.15 11.43
CA SER A 75 7.68 -10.44 12.85
C SER A 75 7.31 -11.88 13.26
N GLN A 76 6.87 -12.71 12.31
CA GLN A 76 6.45 -14.10 12.53
C GLN A 76 5.24 -14.24 13.48
N ALA A 77 4.45 -13.19 13.63
CA ALA A 77 3.21 -13.18 14.41
C ALA A 77 2.03 -13.72 13.56
N TYR A 78 2.12 -14.99 13.16
CA TYR A 78 1.24 -15.59 12.15
C TYR A 78 -0.21 -15.72 12.59
N GLU A 79 -0.47 -15.99 13.89
CA GLU A 79 -1.82 -16.01 14.43
C GLU A 79 -2.47 -14.63 14.29
N ALA A 80 -1.75 -13.58 14.65
CA ALA A 80 -2.23 -12.21 14.51
C ALA A 80 -2.42 -11.82 13.03
N ALA A 81 -1.53 -12.27 12.13
CA ALA A 81 -1.67 -12.06 10.71
C ALA A 81 -2.93 -12.76 10.14
N ALA A 82 -3.24 -13.98 10.59
CA ALA A 82 -4.44 -14.71 10.19
C ALA A 82 -5.74 -14.02 10.65
N GLU A 83 -5.72 -13.29 11.78
CA GLU A 83 -6.87 -12.52 12.27
C GLU A 83 -7.26 -11.35 11.35
N LEU A 84 -6.38 -10.91 10.46
CA LEU A 84 -6.67 -9.87 9.47
C LEU A 84 -7.52 -10.37 8.30
N PHE A 85 -7.62 -11.68 8.13
CA PHE A 85 -8.39 -12.30 7.06
C PHE A 85 -9.87 -12.48 7.43
N ASP A 86 -10.71 -12.48 6.41
CA ASP A 86 -12.10 -12.91 6.53
C ASP A 86 -12.17 -14.43 6.73
N GLU A 87 -13.27 -14.93 7.30
CA GLU A 87 -13.44 -16.37 7.58
C GLU A 87 -13.38 -17.25 6.32
N GLN A 88 -13.83 -16.71 5.18
CA GLN A 88 -13.83 -17.39 3.88
C GLN A 88 -12.69 -16.95 2.97
N ALA A 89 -11.67 -16.30 3.51
CA ALA A 89 -10.60 -15.72 2.72
C ALA A 89 -9.80 -16.76 1.92
N HIS A 90 -9.22 -16.31 0.81
CA HIS A 90 -8.32 -17.09 -0.02
C HIS A 90 -6.90 -16.51 0.04
N LEU A 91 -5.92 -17.36 0.20
CA LEU A 91 -4.51 -16.97 0.20
C LEU A 91 -3.74 -17.80 -0.81
N GLN A 92 -3.01 -17.11 -1.70
CA GLN A 92 -2.10 -17.74 -2.66
C GLN A 92 -0.68 -17.22 -2.44
N LEU A 93 0.20 -18.09 -1.96
CA LEU A 93 1.62 -17.79 -1.76
C LEU A 93 2.48 -18.91 -2.34
N SER A 94 3.52 -18.53 -3.09
CA SER A 94 4.52 -19.49 -3.64
C SER A 94 3.91 -20.68 -4.39
N GLY A 95 2.80 -20.42 -5.14
CA GLY A 95 2.10 -21.46 -5.90
C GLY A 95 1.15 -22.36 -5.09
N VAL A 96 1.06 -22.16 -3.78
CA VAL A 96 0.10 -22.84 -2.90
C VAL A 96 -1.11 -21.94 -2.72
N THR A 97 -2.31 -22.50 -2.91
CA THR A 97 -3.58 -21.80 -2.69
C THR A 97 -4.33 -22.50 -1.56
N VAL A 98 -4.75 -21.75 -0.56
CA VAL A 98 -5.56 -22.23 0.55
C VAL A 98 -6.80 -21.35 0.72
N ALA A 99 -7.85 -21.91 1.28
CA ALA A 99 -9.12 -21.24 1.52
C ALA A 99 -9.58 -21.43 2.98
N GLY A 100 -10.08 -20.34 3.53
CA GLY A 100 -10.54 -20.26 4.91
C GLY A 100 -9.41 -19.98 5.90
N LYS A 101 -9.75 -19.23 6.93
CA LYS A 101 -8.81 -18.78 7.97
C LYS A 101 -8.02 -19.89 8.65
N PRO A 102 -8.60 -21.07 8.99
CA PRO A 102 -7.82 -22.16 9.57
C PRO A 102 -6.72 -22.69 8.64
N ALA A 103 -7.02 -22.86 7.33
CA ALA A 103 -6.03 -23.32 6.37
C ALA A 103 -4.92 -22.28 6.11
N ILE A 104 -5.25 -20.98 6.20
CA ILE A 104 -4.27 -19.89 6.13
C ILE A 104 -3.31 -19.96 7.34
N LEU A 105 -3.83 -20.21 8.53
CA LEU A 105 -3.02 -20.36 9.75
C LEU A 105 -2.09 -21.58 9.65
N ASP A 106 -2.60 -22.72 9.17
CA ASP A 106 -1.79 -23.92 8.93
C ASP A 106 -0.66 -23.67 7.94
N LEU A 107 -0.96 -22.95 6.82
CA LEU A 107 0.05 -22.58 5.83
C LEU A 107 1.15 -21.72 6.45
N PHE A 108 0.81 -20.74 7.27
CA PHE A 108 1.79 -19.90 7.95
C PHE A 108 2.63 -20.71 8.95
N ALA A 109 2.02 -21.64 9.69
CA ALA A 109 2.74 -22.51 10.61
C ALA A 109 3.73 -23.43 9.88
N ASP A 110 3.36 -23.94 8.70
CA ASP A 110 4.25 -24.73 7.85
C ASP A 110 5.39 -23.89 7.28
N GLN A 111 5.11 -22.71 6.76
CA GLN A 111 6.14 -21.79 6.26
C GLN A 111 7.13 -21.42 7.38
N TYR A 112 6.65 -21.13 8.58
CA TYR A 112 7.51 -20.86 9.74
C TYR A 112 8.46 -22.03 10.03
N ARG A 113 7.93 -23.26 10.05
CA ARG A 113 8.73 -24.46 10.28
C ARG A 113 9.82 -24.61 9.21
N HIS A 114 9.49 -24.41 7.95
CA HIS A 114 10.44 -24.46 6.84
C HIS A 114 11.51 -23.37 6.92
N GLN A 115 11.12 -22.12 7.16
CA GLN A 115 12.05 -20.99 7.30
C GLN A 115 13.00 -21.21 8.47
N LYS A 116 12.48 -21.66 9.63
CA LYS A 116 13.29 -21.96 10.80
C LYS A 116 14.27 -23.11 10.56
N ALA A 117 13.84 -24.18 9.89
CA ALA A 117 14.68 -25.32 9.57
C ALA A 117 15.80 -24.96 8.58
N ALA A 118 15.53 -24.10 7.62
CA ALA A 118 16.49 -23.61 6.63
C ALA A 118 17.30 -22.39 7.10
N ALA A 119 16.98 -21.83 8.27
CA ALA A 119 17.52 -20.56 8.79
C ALA A 119 17.36 -19.40 7.78
N ILE A 120 16.27 -19.41 7.02
CA ILE A 120 15.94 -18.36 6.05
C ILE A 120 15.21 -17.24 6.79
N HIS A 121 15.65 -16.01 6.60
CA HIS A 121 14.96 -14.82 7.06
C HIS A 121 14.41 -14.07 5.86
N SER A 122 13.13 -13.72 5.90
CA SER A 122 12.49 -12.85 4.92
C SER A 122 12.11 -11.53 5.58
N ALA A 123 12.41 -10.43 4.91
CA ALA A 123 12.00 -9.10 5.33
C ALA A 123 11.32 -8.41 4.16
N PHE A 124 10.15 -7.79 4.40
CA PHE A 124 9.44 -7.02 3.40
C PHE A 124 9.90 -5.57 3.48
N ARG A 125 10.42 -5.04 2.38
CA ARG A 125 10.63 -3.62 2.25
C ARG A 125 9.45 -3.04 1.49
N GLN A 126 8.58 -2.33 2.18
CA GLN A 126 7.60 -1.51 1.51
C GLN A 126 8.30 -0.24 0.99
N ASN A 127 8.31 -0.08 -0.31
CA ASN A 127 8.85 1.11 -0.93
C ASN A 127 7.83 2.24 -0.72
N ALA A 128 7.98 3.00 0.37
CA ALA A 128 7.12 4.15 0.69
C ALA A 128 7.11 5.23 -0.41
N LEU A 129 7.97 5.10 -1.41
CA LEU A 129 8.08 6.02 -2.55
C LEU A 129 7.34 5.52 -3.80
N GLN A 130 6.87 4.27 -3.84
CA GLN A 130 6.05 3.78 -4.95
C GLN A 130 4.58 4.15 -4.68
N GLN A 131 4.25 5.38 -4.99
CA GLN A 131 2.90 5.97 -4.99
C GLN A 131 1.94 5.32 -6.02
N GLN A 132 2.17 4.07 -6.42
CA GLN A 132 1.37 3.36 -7.42
C GLN A 132 0.49 2.26 -6.82
N ASP A 133 0.37 2.22 -5.49
CA ASP A 133 -0.58 1.32 -4.85
C ASP A 133 -2.00 1.82 -5.11
N ALA A 134 -2.61 1.26 -6.13
CA ALA A 134 -3.97 1.59 -6.50
C ALA A 134 -4.95 0.83 -5.61
N VAL A 135 -5.70 1.57 -4.80
CA VAL A 135 -6.86 1.02 -4.08
C VAL A 135 -8.12 1.48 -4.80
N SER A 136 -8.95 0.52 -5.22
CA SER A 136 -10.24 0.76 -5.86
C SER A 136 -11.35 0.27 -4.94
N LEU A 137 -12.28 1.15 -4.61
CA LEU A 137 -13.46 0.83 -3.79
C LEU A 137 -14.67 0.54 -4.69
N SER A 138 -15.53 -0.38 -4.28
CA SER A 138 -16.88 -0.53 -4.85
C SER A 138 -17.77 0.68 -4.52
N ASP A 139 -18.83 0.89 -5.29
CA ASP A 139 -19.76 2.01 -5.11
C ASP A 139 -20.43 2.01 -3.73
N ASP A 140 -20.71 0.84 -3.19
CA ASP A 140 -21.27 0.64 -1.85
C ASP A 140 -20.23 0.72 -0.73
N ARG A 141 -18.93 0.81 -1.07
CA ARG A 141 -17.78 0.82 -0.17
C ARG A 141 -17.73 -0.37 0.81
N LEU A 142 -18.26 -1.52 0.38
CA LEU A 142 -18.21 -2.76 1.16
C LEU A 142 -17.14 -3.72 0.64
N GLN A 143 -16.63 -3.49 -0.57
CA GLN A 143 -15.57 -4.26 -1.19
C GLN A 143 -14.49 -3.32 -1.73
N ALA A 144 -13.27 -3.84 -1.81
CA ALA A 144 -12.17 -3.12 -2.43
C ALA A 144 -11.20 -4.10 -3.07
N SER A 145 -10.49 -3.61 -4.09
CA SER A 145 -9.32 -4.28 -4.66
C SER A 145 -8.11 -3.37 -4.56
N ALA A 146 -6.94 -3.95 -4.36
CA ALA A 146 -5.71 -3.19 -4.33
C ALA A 146 -4.55 -4.01 -4.90
N ILE A 147 -3.57 -3.28 -5.43
CA ILE A 147 -2.29 -3.81 -5.88
C ILE A 147 -1.21 -3.11 -5.10
N PHE A 148 -0.35 -3.90 -4.43
CA PHE A 148 0.80 -3.39 -3.69
C PHE A 148 2.08 -3.99 -4.24
N HIS A 149 3.06 -3.16 -4.46
CA HIS A 149 4.40 -3.59 -4.85
C HIS A 149 5.28 -3.68 -3.63
N SER A 150 6.06 -4.73 -3.54
CA SER A 150 6.97 -4.97 -2.43
C SER A 150 8.31 -5.49 -2.93
N GLU A 151 9.36 -5.20 -2.18
CA GLU A 151 10.65 -5.85 -2.31
C GLU A 151 10.83 -6.79 -1.11
N VAL A 152 11.14 -8.05 -1.38
CA VAL A 152 11.40 -9.04 -0.35
C VAL A 152 12.88 -9.34 -0.30
N GLU A 153 13.51 -9.10 0.84
CA GLU A 153 14.86 -9.56 1.11
C GLU A 153 14.82 -11.00 1.62
N LEU A 154 15.42 -11.90 0.88
CA LEU A 154 15.67 -13.27 1.31
C LEU A 154 17.11 -13.39 1.77
N SER A 155 17.31 -13.78 3.02
CA SER A 155 18.61 -13.98 3.64
C SER A 155 18.80 -15.44 4.02
N THR A 156 19.82 -16.09 3.46
CA THR A 156 20.18 -17.48 3.75
C THR A 156 21.57 -17.55 4.33
N PRO A 157 21.82 -18.36 5.39
CA PRO A 157 23.16 -18.53 5.93
C PRO A 157 24.13 -19.04 4.86
N LEU A 158 25.35 -18.48 4.85
CA LEU A 158 26.40 -18.98 3.97
C LEU A 158 26.74 -20.45 4.32
N SER A 159 26.71 -21.32 3.29
CA SER A 159 27.13 -22.71 3.42
C SER A 159 28.55 -22.80 3.99
N MET A 160 28.77 -23.67 5.01
CA MET A 160 30.04 -23.80 5.72
C MET A 160 31.17 -24.43 4.87
N ASN A 161 30.85 -25.08 3.74
CA ASN A 161 31.72 -26.09 3.15
C ASN A 161 32.53 -25.62 1.94
N CYS A 162 32.52 -24.33 1.56
CA CYS A 162 33.34 -23.85 0.45
C CYS A 162 34.29 -22.73 0.86
N THR A 163 35.40 -22.61 0.16
CA THR A 163 36.42 -21.58 0.41
C THR A 163 35.86 -20.18 0.24
N ALA A 164 34.97 -19.97 -0.74
CA ALA A 164 34.31 -18.69 -0.98
C ALA A 164 33.48 -18.22 0.23
N ALA A 165 32.70 -19.12 0.85
CA ALA A 165 31.93 -18.81 2.05
C ALA A 165 32.83 -18.48 3.26
N LYS A 166 33.98 -19.14 3.40
CA LYS A 166 34.95 -18.81 4.44
C LYS A 166 35.57 -17.42 4.22
N MET A 167 35.90 -17.07 2.99
CA MET A 167 36.40 -15.73 2.64
C MET A 167 35.36 -14.65 2.87
N ALA A 168 34.13 -14.87 2.47
CA ALA A 168 33.01 -13.94 2.70
C ALA A 168 32.77 -13.66 4.19
N ARG A 169 32.86 -14.68 5.04
CA ARG A 169 32.80 -14.52 6.50
C ARG A 169 33.95 -13.72 7.08
N LEU A 170 35.14 -13.91 6.60
CA LEU A 170 36.28 -13.10 7.01
C LEU A 170 36.13 -11.62 6.65
N GLN A 171 35.33 -11.33 5.62
CA GLN A 171 34.89 -10.00 5.21
C GLN A 171 33.64 -9.49 5.95
N GLY A 172 33.13 -10.24 6.94
CA GLY A 172 31.97 -9.86 7.72
C GLY A 172 30.62 -10.24 7.08
N GLN A 173 30.61 -10.97 5.97
CA GLN A 173 29.41 -11.48 5.34
C GLN A 173 28.92 -12.76 6.05
N MET A 174 27.79 -12.69 6.75
CA MET A 174 27.23 -13.83 7.49
C MET A 174 26.15 -14.61 6.72
N ALA A 175 25.57 -13.99 5.70
CA ALA A 175 24.47 -14.54 4.92
C ALA A 175 24.57 -14.11 3.46
N ASP A 176 24.02 -14.94 2.59
CA ASP A 176 23.70 -14.58 1.21
C ASP A 176 22.35 -13.85 1.21
N ARG A 177 22.30 -12.67 0.60
CA ARG A 177 21.13 -11.82 0.55
C ARG A 177 20.70 -11.62 -0.88
N ARG A 178 19.44 -11.90 -1.14
CA ARG A 178 18.81 -11.71 -2.46
C ARG A 178 17.56 -10.86 -2.30
N TRP A 179 17.39 -9.90 -3.19
CA TRP A 179 16.18 -9.09 -3.29
C TRP A 179 15.32 -9.62 -4.43
N GLU A 180 14.03 -9.77 -4.16
CA GLU A 180 13.03 -10.11 -5.14
C GLU A 180 11.95 -9.03 -5.16
N ALA A 181 11.67 -8.49 -6.36
CA ALA A 181 10.52 -7.64 -6.55
C ALA A 181 9.27 -8.51 -6.59
N GLY A 182 8.24 -8.11 -5.88
CA GLY A 182 6.98 -8.83 -5.80
C GLY A 182 5.78 -7.89 -5.87
N ARG A 183 4.63 -8.51 -6.14
CA ARG A 183 3.35 -7.85 -6.23
C ARG A 183 2.32 -8.63 -5.44
N PHE A 184 1.59 -7.92 -4.59
CA PHE A 184 0.38 -8.42 -3.95
C PHE A 184 -0.84 -7.94 -4.73
N ASP A 185 -1.68 -8.86 -5.16
CA ASP A 185 -3.04 -8.59 -5.63
C ASP A 185 -4.00 -8.96 -4.50
N ALA A 186 -4.73 -7.99 -3.99
CA ALA A 186 -5.54 -8.14 -2.80
C ALA A 186 -7.00 -7.73 -3.04
N GLN A 187 -7.92 -8.46 -2.42
CA GLN A 187 -9.31 -8.09 -2.31
C GLN A 187 -9.69 -7.98 -0.84
N TYR A 188 -10.49 -7.00 -0.53
CA TYR A 188 -10.92 -6.67 0.83
C TYR A 188 -12.43 -6.63 0.91
N VAL A 189 -12.95 -6.99 2.07
CA VAL A 189 -14.37 -6.89 2.41
C VAL A 189 -14.53 -6.14 3.72
N LYS A 190 -15.59 -5.34 3.82
CA LYS A 190 -15.92 -4.60 5.04
C LYS A 190 -17.00 -5.33 5.81
N THR A 191 -16.62 -5.98 6.89
CA THR A 191 -17.51 -6.76 7.77
C THR A 191 -17.65 -6.06 9.12
N ALA A 192 -18.87 -5.79 9.56
CA ALA A 192 -19.16 -5.07 10.81
C ALA A 192 -18.40 -3.73 10.94
N GLY A 193 -18.21 -3.01 9.84
CA GLY A 193 -17.53 -1.72 9.78
C GLY A 193 -16.00 -1.81 9.77
N GLN A 194 -15.42 -3.00 9.79
CA GLN A 194 -13.96 -3.24 9.72
C GLN A 194 -13.57 -3.88 8.40
N TRP A 195 -12.47 -3.43 7.83
CA TRP A 195 -11.89 -4.05 6.65
C TRP A 195 -11.17 -5.34 7.01
N LYS A 196 -11.36 -6.38 6.19
CA LYS A 196 -10.70 -7.69 6.28
C LYS A 196 -10.15 -8.07 4.91
N ILE A 197 -9.12 -8.90 4.88
CA ILE A 197 -8.56 -9.46 3.65
C ILE A 197 -9.47 -10.61 3.20
N ALA A 198 -10.12 -10.48 2.04
CA ALA A 198 -10.94 -11.53 1.44
C ALA A 198 -10.15 -12.42 0.50
N SER A 199 -9.17 -11.84 -0.20
CA SER A 199 -8.23 -12.60 -1.05
C SER A 199 -6.90 -11.91 -1.10
N LEU A 200 -5.82 -12.67 -1.05
CA LEU A 200 -4.46 -12.18 -1.20
C LEU A 200 -3.64 -13.16 -2.06
N SER A 201 -3.06 -12.64 -3.11
CA SER A 201 -2.14 -13.39 -3.99
C SER A 201 -0.82 -12.66 -4.09
N TYR A 202 0.29 -13.36 -3.92
CA TYR A 202 1.64 -12.84 -4.11
C TYR A 202 2.28 -13.47 -5.31
N SER A 203 2.88 -12.66 -6.17
CA SER A 203 3.65 -13.07 -7.33
C SER A 203 4.98 -12.30 -7.40
N THR A 204 6.04 -12.96 -7.80
CA THR A 204 7.32 -12.32 -8.15
C THR A 204 7.21 -11.69 -9.54
N VAL A 205 7.80 -10.53 -9.74
CA VAL A 205 7.81 -9.78 -11.01
C VAL A 205 9.14 -10.01 -11.74
#